data_634870feff2aeeeeb61e1150b3fe4405
#
_entry.id   634870feff2aeeeeb61e1150b3fe4405
#
_cell.length_a   1.000
_cell.length_b   1.000
_cell.length_c   1.000
_cell.angle_alpha   90.00
_cell.angle_beta   90.00
_cell.angle_gamma   90.00
#
_symmetry.space_group_name_H-M   'P 1'
#
loop_
_entity.id
_entity.type
_entity.pdbx_description
1 polymer ?
#
loop_
_entity_poly.entity_id
_entity_poly.type
_entity_poly.pdbx_seq_one_letter_code
_entity_poly.pdbx_strand_id
1 'polypeptide(L)'
;MASQKGLGKGLGALLGDFQEEPMEKSPYQLLPIHKVEPNRDQPRQDFDEAELEALSESISVHGIIQPLTVRQLDSGYCQIIAGERRWRAARMAGLTEVPAVIVEADDRKAMELALIENLQRQDLNPVEEALGYQTLMTEYGLTQEETAGRVGKSRPAVANALRLLNLNPTVLEQLRAGLLSAGHARAVLSLTDEKKQAEAA
;
A
#
# COMPACT_ATOMS: atom_id res chain seq x y z
N MET A 1 -68.40 -30.76 8.94
CA MET A 1 -67.19 -30.65 9.76
C MET A 1 -66.01 -30.46 8.83
N ALA A 2 -65.55 -29.21 8.67
CA ALA A 2 -64.46 -28.84 7.79
C ALA A 2 -63.14 -28.81 8.56
N SER A 3 -62.16 -29.60 8.17
CA SER A 3 -60.84 -29.70 8.75
C SER A 3 -59.96 -28.53 8.29
N GLN A 4 -59.55 -27.67 9.22
CA GLN A 4 -58.54 -26.63 8.99
C GLN A 4 -57.16 -27.29 8.85
N LYS A 5 -56.59 -27.25 7.63
CA LYS A 5 -55.18 -27.59 7.40
C LYS A 5 -54.29 -26.40 7.78
N GLY A 6 -53.48 -26.62 8.80
CA GLY A 6 -52.57 -25.63 9.35
C GLY A 6 -51.47 -25.20 8.37
N LEU A 7 -51.26 -23.87 8.30
CA LEU A 7 -50.21 -23.13 7.53
C LEU A 7 -48.82 -23.16 8.21
N GLY A 8 -48.54 -24.11 9.09
CA GLY A 8 -47.35 -24.08 9.96
C GLY A 8 -46.11 -24.82 9.45
N LYS A 9 -46.15 -25.52 8.33
CA LYS A 9 -44.99 -26.34 7.84
C LYS A 9 -44.18 -25.73 6.73
N GLY A 10 -44.60 -24.60 6.18
CA GLY A 10 -43.88 -23.95 5.06
C GLY A 10 -42.83 -22.91 5.46
N LEU A 11 -42.95 -22.29 6.65
CA LEU A 11 -42.00 -21.28 7.08
C LEU A 11 -40.68 -21.85 7.61
N GLY A 12 -40.69 -23.03 8.20
CA GLY A 12 -39.45 -23.69 8.66
C GLY A 12 -38.57 -24.25 7.54
N ALA A 13 -39.11 -24.45 6.32
CA ALA A 13 -38.36 -24.87 5.16
C ALA A 13 -37.77 -23.70 4.34
N LEU A 14 -38.23 -22.46 4.61
CA LEU A 14 -37.70 -21.24 3.98
C LEU A 14 -36.70 -20.51 4.90
N LEU A 15 -36.69 -20.83 6.18
CA LEU A 15 -35.66 -20.50 7.17
C LEU A 15 -34.75 -21.73 7.30
N GLY A 16 -34.25 -22.21 6.14
CA GLY A 16 -33.23 -23.27 6.12
C GLY A 16 -32.16 -22.95 7.13
N ASP A 17 -31.79 -23.97 7.94
CA ASP A 17 -30.67 -23.96 8.86
C ASP A 17 -29.60 -22.99 8.41
N PHE A 18 -29.57 -21.81 9.01
CA PHE A 18 -28.34 -21.04 9.10
C PHE A 18 -27.42 -21.85 10.00
N GLN A 19 -26.85 -22.93 9.45
CA GLN A 19 -25.59 -23.43 9.98
C GLN A 19 -24.68 -22.21 9.94
N GLU A 20 -24.25 -21.76 11.10
CA GLU A 20 -23.10 -20.87 11.24
C GLU A 20 -21.97 -21.57 10.49
N GLU A 21 -21.76 -21.18 9.22
CA GLU A 21 -20.49 -21.46 8.56
C GLU A 21 -19.42 -20.98 9.52
N PRO A 22 -18.39 -21.79 9.81
CA PRO A 22 -17.32 -21.37 10.69
C PRO A 22 -16.80 -20.06 10.08
N MET A 23 -16.97 -18.93 10.83
CA MET A 23 -16.47 -17.61 10.47
C MET A 23 -15.10 -17.83 9.84
N GLU A 24 -14.98 -17.59 8.53
CA GLU A 24 -13.67 -17.54 7.86
C GLU A 24 -12.81 -16.69 8.77
N LYS A 25 -11.72 -17.28 9.27
CA LYS A 25 -10.77 -16.60 10.16
C LYS A 25 -10.48 -15.27 9.52
N SER A 26 -10.97 -14.18 10.11
CA SER A 26 -10.70 -12.83 9.62
C SER A 26 -9.22 -12.76 9.28
N PRO A 27 -8.82 -12.31 8.08
CA PRO A 27 -7.43 -12.34 7.65
C PRO A 27 -6.52 -11.44 8.51
N TYR A 28 -7.05 -10.84 9.57
CA TYR A 28 -6.34 -9.99 10.50
C TYR A 28 -6.58 -10.43 11.96
N GLN A 29 -5.65 -10.07 12.83
CA GLN A 29 -5.71 -10.24 14.28
C GLN A 29 -5.76 -8.87 14.95
N LEU A 30 -6.40 -8.78 16.13
CA LEU A 30 -6.30 -7.60 16.98
C LEU A 30 -5.01 -7.71 17.81
N LEU A 31 -4.14 -6.72 17.66
CA LEU A 31 -2.89 -6.64 18.39
C LEU A 31 -2.93 -5.48 19.39
N PRO A 32 -2.44 -5.67 20.63
CA PRO A 32 -2.25 -4.57 21.57
C PRO A 32 -1.35 -3.50 20.95
N ILE A 33 -1.82 -2.24 20.90
CA ILE A 33 -1.13 -1.16 20.20
C ILE A 33 0.28 -0.89 20.74
N HIS A 34 0.51 -1.16 22.04
CA HIS A 34 1.81 -1.02 22.69
C HIS A 34 2.83 -2.10 22.28
N LYS A 35 2.37 -3.20 21.65
CA LYS A 35 3.24 -4.24 21.08
C LYS A 35 3.56 -4.00 19.60
N VAL A 36 3.01 -2.96 19.02
CA VAL A 36 3.25 -2.59 17.62
C VAL A 36 4.18 -1.39 17.58
N GLU A 37 5.28 -1.51 16.85
CA GLU A 37 6.30 -0.45 16.74
C GLU A 37 6.56 -0.07 15.27
N PRO A 38 6.91 1.20 15.01
CA PRO A 38 7.26 1.65 13.67
C PRO A 38 8.61 1.09 13.23
N ASN A 39 8.79 0.95 11.93
CA ASN A 39 10.10 0.66 11.36
C ASN A 39 10.92 1.97 11.28
N ARG A 40 12.09 2.02 11.90
CA ARG A 40 12.98 3.19 11.91
C ARG A 40 13.58 3.52 10.54
N ASP A 41 13.65 2.54 9.65
CA ASP A 41 14.23 2.66 8.32
C ASP A 41 13.18 3.06 7.24
N GLN A 42 11.98 3.46 7.64
CA GLN A 42 10.96 3.90 6.69
C GLN A 42 11.33 5.27 6.07
N PRO A 43 11.19 5.43 4.74
CA PRO A 43 11.61 6.63 4.04
C PRO A 43 10.72 7.86 4.35
N ARG A 44 9.51 7.66 4.84
CA ARG A 44 8.59 8.77 5.17
C ARG A 44 8.71 9.14 6.64
N GLN A 45 9.40 10.26 6.91
CA GLN A 45 9.54 10.81 8.27
C GLN A 45 8.63 12.01 8.53
N ASP A 46 8.19 12.70 7.48
CA ASP A 46 7.32 13.88 7.60
C ASP A 46 5.85 13.47 7.50
N PHE A 47 5.12 13.74 8.59
CA PHE A 47 3.67 13.55 8.66
C PHE A 47 3.04 14.91 8.95
N ASP A 48 2.12 15.33 8.10
CA ASP A 48 1.31 16.51 8.34
C ASP A 48 0.42 16.26 9.57
N GLU A 49 0.57 17.08 10.60
CA GLU A 49 -0.18 16.96 11.87
C GLU A 49 -1.68 17.12 11.63
N ALA A 50 -2.11 18.05 10.78
CA ALA A 50 -3.52 18.28 10.48
C ALA A 50 -4.16 17.05 9.80
N GLU A 51 -3.42 16.39 8.88
CA GLU A 51 -3.89 15.16 8.25
C GLU A 51 -3.96 13.98 9.25
N LEU A 52 -3.04 13.92 10.23
CA LEU A 52 -3.08 12.91 11.28
C LEU A 52 -4.22 13.13 12.26
N GLU A 53 -4.53 14.37 12.61
CA GLU A 53 -5.66 14.73 13.47
C GLU A 53 -6.99 14.32 12.80
N ALA A 54 -7.21 14.70 11.54
CA ALA A 54 -8.40 14.31 10.79
C ALA A 54 -8.54 12.79 10.69
N LEU A 55 -7.45 12.07 10.49
CA LEU A 55 -7.45 10.60 10.46
C LEU A 55 -7.74 10.02 11.85
N SER A 56 -7.24 10.63 12.93
CA SER A 56 -7.49 10.22 14.31
C SER A 56 -8.96 10.37 14.68
N GLU A 57 -9.61 11.48 14.30
CA GLU A 57 -11.04 11.69 14.47
C GLU A 57 -11.85 10.61 13.75
N SER A 58 -11.52 10.33 12.49
CA SER A 58 -12.17 9.27 11.72
C SER A 58 -12.00 7.90 12.38
N ILE A 59 -10.80 7.57 12.87
CA ILE A 59 -10.49 6.30 13.54
C ILE A 59 -11.21 6.20 14.89
N SER A 60 -11.39 7.29 15.60
CA SER A 60 -12.13 7.28 16.88
C SER A 60 -13.59 6.89 16.71
N VAL A 61 -14.20 7.24 15.56
CA VAL A 61 -15.63 6.95 15.26
C VAL A 61 -15.80 5.58 14.60
N HIS A 62 -14.95 5.25 13.62
CA HIS A 62 -15.15 4.08 12.75
C HIS A 62 -14.15 2.95 13.01
N GLY A 63 -13.14 3.16 13.85
CA GLY A 63 -12.02 2.24 13.99
C GLY A 63 -11.10 2.24 12.76
N ILE A 64 -10.16 1.30 12.75
CA ILE A 64 -9.29 1.07 11.59
C ILE A 64 -9.98 0.12 10.62
N ILE A 65 -10.45 0.62 9.49
CA ILE A 65 -11.14 -0.16 8.46
C ILE A 65 -10.15 -1.05 7.70
N GLN A 66 -9.00 -0.51 7.32
CA GLN A 66 -7.94 -1.26 6.63
C GLN A 66 -6.87 -1.68 7.62
N PRO A 67 -6.67 -2.99 7.90
CA PRO A 67 -5.68 -3.48 8.85
C PRO A 67 -4.26 -2.99 8.55
N LEU A 68 -3.43 -2.94 9.59
CA LEU A 68 -1.98 -2.74 9.45
C LEU A 68 -1.35 -4.00 8.84
N THR A 69 -0.23 -3.86 8.17
CA THR A 69 0.63 -4.99 7.82
C THR A 69 1.86 -4.95 8.73
N VAL A 70 2.07 -6.03 9.48
CA VAL A 70 3.16 -6.12 10.45
C VAL A 70 3.91 -7.43 10.29
N ARG A 71 5.16 -7.48 10.78
CA ARG A 71 5.90 -8.72 10.98
C ARG A 71 6.17 -8.93 12.46
N GLN A 72 6.25 -10.17 12.87
CA GLN A 72 6.65 -10.52 14.22
C GLN A 72 8.17 -10.45 14.35
N LEU A 73 8.64 -9.84 15.44
CA LEU A 73 10.06 -9.82 15.82
C LEU A 73 10.35 -10.89 16.88
N ASP A 74 11.60 -11.31 16.99
CA ASP A 74 12.05 -12.27 18.01
C ASP A 74 11.82 -11.76 19.45
N SER A 75 11.72 -10.44 19.63
CA SER A 75 11.38 -9.78 20.89
C SER A 75 9.93 -9.99 21.33
N GLY A 76 9.05 -10.55 20.48
CA GLY A 76 7.62 -10.67 20.69
C GLY A 76 6.82 -9.39 20.38
N TYR A 77 7.48 -8.34 19.89
CA TYR A 77 6.84 -7.16 19.32
C TYR A 77 6.52 -7.38 17.83
N CYS A 78 5.66 -6.54 17.30
CA CYS A 78 5.33 -6.53 15.88
C CYS A 78 5.79 -5.22 15.24
N GLN A 79 6.62 -5.31 14.20
CA GLN A 79 7.11 -4.15 13.45
C GLN A 79 6.19 -3.84 12.28
N ILE A 80 5.83 -2.56 12.11
CA ILE A 80 4.98 -2.10 11.01
C ILE A 80 5.76 -2.18 9.70
N ILE A 81 5.20 -2.89 8.72
CA ILE A 81 5.63 -2.87 7.32
C ILE A 81 4.85 -1.79 6.57
N ALA A 82 3.51 -1.74 6.75
CA ALA A 82 2.61 -0.78 6.11
C ALA A 82 1.52 -0.31 7.07
N GLY A 83 1.14 0.97 6.95
CA GLY A 83 0.05 1.58 7.74
C GLY A 83 0.50 2.40 8.93
N GLU A 84 1.72 2.94 8.97
CA GLU A 84 2.23 3.74 10.09
C GLU A 84 1.33 4.96 10.42
N ARG A 85 0.78 5.66 9.40
CA ARG A 85 -0.16 6.76 9.64
C ARG A 85 -1.39 6.31 10.44
N ARG A 86 -1.95 5.13 10.10
CA ARG A 86 -3.10 4.56 10.80
C ARG A 86 -2.76 4.21 12.25
N TRP A 87 -1.58 3.65 12.48
CA TRP A 87 -1.11 3.35 13.83
C TRP A 87 -0.89 4.60 14.66
N ARG A 88 -0.25 5.67 14.10
CA ARG A 88 -0.07 6.95 14.78
C ARG A 88 -1.42 7.59 15.14
N ALA A 89 -2.33 7.67 14.17
CA ALA A 89 -3.67 8.20 14.36
C ALA A 89 -4.49 7.38 15.38
N ALA A 90 -4.36 6.04 15.37
CA ALA A 90 -5.00 5.17 16.38
C ALA A 90 -4.47 5.43 17.79
N ARG A 91 -3.17 5.67 17.94
CA ARG A 91 -2.60 6.08 19.23
C ARG A 91 -3.14 7.43 19.71
N MET A 92 -3.25 8.41 18.81
CA MET A 92 -3.85 9.72 19.10
C MET A 92 -5.33 9.58 19.49
N ALA A 93 -6.07 8.68 18.84
CA ALA A 93 -7.46 8.35 19.15
C ALA A 93 -7.62 7.52 20.44
N GLY A 94 -6.52 7.12 21.11
CA GLY A 94 -6.56 6.37 22.37
C GLY A 94 -6.97 4.91 22.23
N LEU A 95 -6.86 4.30 21.04
CA LEU A 95 -7.14 2.87 20.87
C LEU A 95 -6.11 2.02 21.62
N THR A 96 -6.60 0.95 22.25
CA THR A 96 -5.75 -0.04 22.96
C THR A 96 -5.31 -1.19 22.07
N GLU A 97 -6.06 -1.46 20.99
CA GLU A 97 -5.80 -2.53 20.04
C GLU A 97 -5.96 -2.04 18.60
N VAL A 98 -5.26 -2.68 17.68
CA VAL A 98 -5.31 -2.37 16.25
C VAL A 98 -5.42 -3.65 15.42
N PRO A 99 -6.26 -3.67 14.37
CA PRO A 99 -6.32 -4.81 13.46
C PRO A 99 -5.05 -4.86 12.61
N ALA A 100 -4.42 -6.03 12.56
CA ALA A 100 -3.18 -6.23 11.81
C ALA A 100 -3.14 -7.60 11.12
N VAL A 101 -2.57 -7.62 9.93
CA VAL A 101 -2.18 -8.83 9.21
C VAL A 101 -0.71 -9.09 9.52
N ILE A 102 -0.42 -10.25 10.10
CA ILE A 102 0.96 -10.67 10.38
C ILE A 102 1.49 -11.39 9.15
N VAL A 103 2.62 -10.92 8.63
CA VAL A 103 3.33 -11.55 7.52
C VAL A 103 4.67 -12.10 8.02
N GLU A 104 5.01 -13.29 7.57
CA GLU A 104 6.34 -13.87 7.79
C GLU A 104 7.31 -13.21 6.81
N ALA A 105 8.17 -12.34 7.31
CA ALA A 105 9.14 -11.62 6.50
C ALA A 105 10.41 -11.34 7.31
N ASP A 106 11.56 -11.65 6.72
CA ASP A 106 12.85 -11.16 7.18
C ASP A 106 12.98 -9.64 6.90
N ASP A 107 14.08 -9.02 7.33
CA ASP A 107 14.31 -7.58 7.14
C ASP A 107 14.23 -7.19 5.66
N ARG A 108 14.87 -7.98 4.79
CA ARG A 108 14.89 -7.73 3.35
C ARG A 108 13.50 -7.79 2.73
N LYS A 109 12.73 -8.82 3.10
CA LYS A 109 11.35 -9.01 2.61
C LYS A 109 10.40 -7.95 3.14
N ALA A 110 10.58 -7.52 4.39
CA ALA A 110 9.80 -6.45 4.98
C ALA A 110 10.02 -5.11 4.24
N MET A 111 11.28 -4.78 3.92
CA MET A 111 11.63 -3.59 3.13
C MET A 111 11.08 -3.66 1.70
N GLU A 112 11.18 -4.83 1.05
CA GLU A 112 10.58 -5.05 -0.28
C GLU A 112 9.07 -4.78 -0.26
N LEU A 113 8.34 -5.34 0.71
CA LEU A 113 6.89 -5.16 0.84
C LEU A 113 6.52 -3.70 1.12
N ALA A 114 7.29 -3.02 1.97
CA ALA A 114 7.08 -1.59 2.25
C ALA A 114 7.30 -0.73 0.99
N LEU A 115 8.32 -1.05 0.18
CA LEU A 115 8.58 -0.35 -1.08
C LEU A 115 7.46 -0.60 -2.10
N ILE A 116 6.98 -1.84 -2.23
CA ILE A 116 5.86 -2.18 -3.12
C ILE A 116 4.59 -1.43 -2.70
N GLU A 117 4.27 -1.38 -1.40
CA GLU A 117 3.12 -0.64 -0.89
C GLU A 117 3.23 0.85 -1.24
N ASN A 118 4.40 1.45 -1.00
CA ASN A 118 4.64 2.84 -1.33
C ASN A 118 4.49 3.13 -2.84
N LEU A 119 4.93 2.19 -3.71
CA LEU A 119 4.79 2.30 -5.16
C LEU A 119 3.34 2.15 -5.69
N GLN A 120 2.44 1.61 -4.87
CA GLN A 120 1.01 1.51 -5.21
C GLN A 120 0.24 2.80 -4.90
N ARG A 121 0.89 3.82 -4.32
CA ARG A 121 0.26 5.11 -4.06
C ARG A 121 -0.01 5.85 -5.36
N GLN A 122 -1.08 6.67 -5.36
CA GLN A 122 -1.52 7.42 -6.55
C GLN A 122 -0.82 8.78 -6.69
N ASP A 123 -0.13 9.23 -5.65
CA ASP A 123 0.46 10.57 -5.54
C ASP A 123 1.97 10.61 -5.86
N LEU A 124 2.57 9.49 -6.32
CA LEU A 124 3.97 9.46 -6.73
C LEU A 124 4.19 10.24 -8.04
N ASN A 125 5.27 11.02 -8.08
CA ASN A 125 5.71 11.58 -9.33
C ASN A 125 6.39 10.52 -10.22
N PRO A 126 6.47 10.73 -11.57
CA PRO A 126 7.02 9.72 -12.47
C PRO A 126 8.49 9.34 -12.22
N VAL A 127 9.27 10.25 -11.62
CA VAL A 127 10.69 9.97 -11.28
C VAL A 127 10.78 9.09 -10.05
N GLU A 128 9.96 9.35 -9.02
CA GLU A 128 9.87 8.50 -7.82
C GLU A 128 9.41 7.09 -8.17
N GLU A 129 8.38 6.98 -9.01
CA GLU A 129 7.89 5.69 -9.50
C GLU A 129 9.01 4.91 -10.22
N ALA A 130 9.75 5.56 -11.11
CA ALA A 130 10.85 4.95 -11.85
C ALA A 130 12.01 4.52 -10.94
N LEU A 131 12.40 5.34 -9.96
CA LEU A 131 13.43 5.02 -8.97
C LEU A 131 13.03 3.83 -8.11
N GLY A 132 11.77 3.77 -7.68
CA GLY A 132 11.27 2.62 -6.92
C GLY A 132 11.31 1.32 -7.71
N TYR A 133 10.96 1.35 -9.00
CA TYR A 133 11.13 0.17 -9.88
C TYR A 133 12.60 -0.22 -10.04
N GLN A 134 13.49 0.76 -10.19
CA GLN A 134 14.92 0.50 -10.27
C GLN A 134 15.43 -0.17 -8.99
N THR A 135 15.04 0.32 -7.82
CA THR A 135 15.40 -0.27 -6.52
C THR A 135 14.91 -1.71 -6.41
N LEU A 136 13.65 -2.01 -6.79
CA LEU A 136 13.14 -3.38 -6.80
C LEU A 136 13.99 -4.31 -7.69
N MET A 137 14.49 -3.83 -8.80
CA MET A 137 15.32 -4.62 -9.72
C MET A 137 16.75 -4.78 -9.22
N THR A 138 17.39 -3.69 -8.72
CA THR A 138 18.81 -3.71 -8.35
C THR A 138 19.08 -4.31 -6.99
N GLU A 139 18.27 -3.98 -5.99
CA GLU A 139 18.49 -4.41 -4.60
C GLU A 139 17.79 -5.73 -4.30
N TYR A 140 16.60 -5.95 -4.87
CA TYR A 140 15.83 -7.17 -4.63
C TYR A 140 15.96 -8.21 -5.73
N GLY A 141 16.63 -7.89 -6.84
CA GLY A 141 16.95 -8.82 -7.92
C GLY A 141 15.75 -9.19 -8.79
N LEU A 142 14.68 -8.37 -8.79
CA LEU A 142 13.49 -8.64 -9.59
C LEU A 142 13.72 -8.30 -11.06
N THR A 143 13.14 -9.09 -11.94
CA THR A 143 13.02 -8.76 -13.36
C THR A 143 11.95 -7.69 -13.59
N GLN A 144 11.93 -7.04 -14.76
CA GLN A 144 10.84 -6.10 -15.12
C GLN A 144 9.45 -6.75 -15.09
N GLU A 145 9.37 -8.02 -15.44
CA GLU A 145 8.11 -8.79 -15.42
C GLU A 145 7.62 -9.00 -13.99
N GLU A 146 8.51 -9.46 -13.10
CA GLU A 146 8.19 -9.66 -11.68
C GLU A 146 7.85 -8.35 -10.99
N THR A 147 8.61 -7.28 -11.27
CA THR A 147 8.32 -5.93 -10.75
C THR A 147 6.93 -5.49 -11.17
N ALA A 148 6.60 -5.60 -12.46
CA ALA A 148 5.28 -5.25 -12.98
C ALA A 148 4.15 -6.03 -12.28
N GLY A 149 4.30 -7.35 -12.14
CA GLY A 149 3.33 -8.20 -11.44
C GLY A 149 3.13 -7.79 -9.98
N ARG A 150 4.22 -7.46 -9.26
CA ARG A 150 4.13 -7.09 -7.84
C ARG A 150 3.52 -5.73 -7.58
N VAL A 151 3.75 -4.75 -8.47
CA VAL A 151 3.18 -3.40 -8.33
C VAL A 151 1.82 -3.23 -9.03
N GLY A 152 1.29 -4.28 -9.67
CA GLY A 152 0.00 -4.26 -10.37
C GLY A 152 0.02 -3.41 -11.65
N LYS A 153 1.18 -3.34 -12.33
CA LYS A 153 1.36 -2.61 -13.59
C LYS A 153 1.69 -3.56 -14.74
N SER A 154 1.63 -3.06 -15.97
CA SER A 154 2.11 -3.83 -17.12
C SER A 154 3.65 -3.71 -17.26
N ARG A 155 4.31 -4.77 -17.76
CA ARG A 155 5.76 -4.73 -18.07
C ARG A 155 6.15 -3.54 -18.94
N PRO A 156 5.41 -3.18 -20.02
CA PRO A 156 5.72 -1.98 -20.80
C PRO A 156 5.64 -0.68 -19.99
N ALA A 157 4.73 -0.59 -19.00
CA ALA A 157 4.63 0.58 -18.13
C ALA A 157 5.90 0.73 -17.28
N VAL A 158 6.36 -0.35 -16.65
CA VAL A 158 7.61 -0.39 -15.87
C VAL A 158 8.81 -0.04 -16.75
N ALA A 159 8.94 -0.64 -17.94
CA ALA A 159 10.02 -0.35 -18.88
C ALA A 159 10.03 1.13 -19.31
N ASN A 160 8.85 1.70 -19.59
CA ASN A 160 8.74 3.13 -19.97
C ASN A 160 9.09 4.07 -18.81
N ALA A 161 8.72 3.74 -17.58
CA ALA A 161 9.11 4.51 -16.41
C ALA A 161 10.63 4.49 -16.20
N LEU A 162 11.26 3.31 -16.25
CA LEU A 162 12.71 3.16 -16.11
C LEU A 162 13.49 3.94 -17.17
N ARG A 163 12.98 4.03 -18.40
CA ARG A 163 13.62 4.81 -19.46
C ARG A 163 13.66 6.30 -19.12
N LEU A 164 12.73 6.85 -18.35
CA LEU A 164 12.75 8.25 -17.94
C LEU A 164 14.02 8.62 -17.15
N LEU A 165 14.61 7.67 -16.42
CA LEU A 165 15.83 7.88 -15.66
C LEU A 165 17.06 8.17 -16.54
N ASN A 166 16.97 7.93 -17.87
CA ASN A 166 18.02 8.26 -18.83
C ASN A 166 17.89 9.67 -19.41
N LEU A 167 16.98 10.48 -18.92
CA LEU A 167 16.84 11.88 -19.32
C LEU A 167 17.97 12.73 -18.72
N ASN A 168 18.25 13.86 -19.39
CA ASN A 168 19.12 14.88 -18.85
C ASN A 168 18.65 15.30 -17.43
N PRO A 169 19.58 15.52 -16.47
CA PRO A 169 19.23 15.91 -15.10
C PRO A 169 18.29 17.12 -15.00
N THR A 170 18.44 18.13 -15.85
CA THR A 170 17.55 19.29 -15.86
C THR A 170 16.11 18.91 -16.23
N VAL A 171 15.95 18.00 -17.20
CA VAL A 171 14.63 17.50 -17.62
C VAL A 171 14.01 16.62 -16.55
N LEU A 172 14.81 15.82 -15.84
CA LEU A 172 14.36 15.04 -14.68
C LEU A 172 13.82 15.93 -13.57
N GLU A 173 14.48 17.05 -13.27
CA GLU A 173 14.00 18.00 -12.26
C GLU A 173 12.68 18.65 -12.67
N GLN A 174 12.51 19.02 -13.95
CA GLN A 174 11.24 19.55 -14.46
C GLN A 174 10.11 18.50 -14.36
N LEU A 175 10.42 17.24 -14.68
CA LEU A 175 9.48 16.13 -14.56
C LEU A 175 9.10 15.87 -13.08
N ARG A 176 10.09 15.93 -12.16
CA ARG A 176 9.87 15.78 -10.72
C ARG A 176 9.01 16.91 -10.15
N ALA A 177 9.24 18.15 -10.62
CA ALA A 177 8.46 19.32 -10.22
C ALA A 177 7.05 19.38 -10.86
N GLY A 178 6.70 18.42 -11.75
CA GLY A 178 5.43 18.42 -12.46
C GLY A 178 5.30 19.48 -13.57
N LEU A 179 6.39 20.16 -13.90
CA LEU A 179 6.43 21.14 -14.99
C LEU A 179 6.38 20.46 -16.36
N LEU A 180 6.84 19.24 -16.45
CA LEU A 180 6.82 18.40 -17.64
C LEU A 180 6.00 17.12 -17.37
N SER A 181 5.12 16.74 -18.29
CA SER A 181 4.39 15.47 -18.17
C SER A 181 5.26 14.27 -18.57
N ALA A 182 4.96 13.09 -18.04
CA ALA A 182 5.64 11.84 -18.44
C ALA A 182 5.50 11.53 -19.95
N GLY A 183 4.42 12.01 -20.60
CA GLY A 183 4.22 11.91 -22.04
C GLY A 183 5.23 12.75 -22.82
N HIS A 184 5.37 14.01 -22.44
CA HIS A 184 6.35 14.93 -23.03
C HIS A 184 7.79 14.47 -22.78
N ALA A 185 8.09 14.05 -21.53
CA ALA A 185 9.40 13.50 -21.16
C ALA A 185 9.81 12.30 -22.03
N ARG A 186 8.86 11.41 -22.37
CA ARG A 186 9.14 10.29 -23.30
C ARG A 186 9.41 10.75 -24.74
N ALA A 187 8.77 11.83 -25.19
CA ALA A 187 9.08 12.42 -26.51
C ALA A 187 10.47 13.02 -26.53
N VAL A 188 10.85 13.77 -25.48
CA VAL A 188 12.19 14.34 -25.31
C VAL A 188 13.26 13.24 -25.26
N LEU A 189 12.98 12.09 -24.65
CA LEU A 189 13.89 10.93 -24.57
C LEU A 189 14.25 10.34 -25.96
N SER A 190 13.48 10.65 -27.02
CA SER A 190 13.80 10.23 -28.38
C SER A 190 15.02 10.99 -28.95
N LEU A 191 15.38 12.13 -28.37
CA LEU A 191 16.55 12.90 -28.71
C LEU A 191 17.78 12.26 -28.05
N THR A 192 18.79 11.95 -28.85
CA THR A 192 20.02 11.31 -28.37
C THR A 192 21.03 12.30 -27.77
N ASP A 193 20.85 13.59 -28.03
CA ASP A 193 21.72 14.67 -27.54
C ASP A 193 21.13 15.30 -26.28
N GLU A 194 21.84 15.21 -25.17
CA GLU A 194 21.40 15.75 -23.87
C GLU A 194 21.15 17.27 -23.90
N LYS A 195 21.89 18.04 -24.70
CA LYS A 195 21.67 19.49 -24.86
C LYS A 195 20.32 19.74 -25.54
N LYS A 196 20.02 18.98 -26.59
CA LYS A 196 18.75 19.08 -27.31
C LYS A 196 17.57 18.63 -26.43
N GLN A 197 17.81 17.67 -25.53
CA GLN A 197 16.79 17.31 -24.54
C GLN A 197 16.44 18.48 -23.62
N ALA A 198 17.45 19.19 -23.11
CA ALA A 198 17.27 20.35 -22.25
C ALA A 198 16.64 21.57 -22.98
N GLU A 199 16.89 21.74 -24.25
CA GLU A 199 16.30 22.80 -25.07
C GLU A 199 14.84 22.50 -25.46
N ALA A 200 14.48 21.22 -25.57
CA ALA A 200 13.16 20.77 -25.99
C ALA A 200 12.16 20.60 -24.84
N ALA A 201 12.63 20.60 -23.61
CA ALA A 201 11.84 20.40 -22.41
C ALA A 201 11.36 21.73 -21.82
#